data_07899321cf1e0d97fc26e6a720314a4f
#
_entry.id   07899321cf1e0d97fc26e6a720314a4f
#
_cell.length_a   1.000
_cell.length_b   1.000
_cell.length_c   1.000
_cell.angle_alpha   90.00
_cell.angle_beta   90.00
_cell.angle_gamma   90.00
#
_symmetry.space_group_name_H-M   'P 1'
#
loop_
_entity.id
_entity.type
_entity.pdbx_description
1 polymer ?
#
loop_
_entity_poly.entity_id
_entity_poly.type
_entity_poly.pdbx_seq_one_letter_code
_entity_poly.pdbx_strand_id
1 'polypeptide(L)'
;MVIGGQAVLLYGEPRLTRDIDITLGMDADGLNRLMDVLPAVPLKALVENPREFVIKTMVLPTEEGKTGIRVDFILSFSPYERQAIERAVDVKIGRSIVKFGSLEDIVIHKIIAGRPRDLEDVRSILLKNPQYDSGYIERWLKEFEDSLGQGFLTVYRSVLQEIA
;
A
#
# COMPACT_ATOMS: atom_id res chain seq x y z
N MET A 1 3.58 5.26 5.50
CA MET A 1 3.01 5.85 4.28
C MET A 1 1.67 5.19 3.98
N VAL A 2 0.70 5.98 3.51
CA VAL A 2 -0.61 5.48 3.10
C VAL A 2 -0.49 4.82 1.72
N ILE A 3 -1.07 3.64 1.56
CA ILE A 3 -1.11 2.86 0.32
C ILE A 3 -2.55 2.45 -0.01
N GLY A 4 -2.74 1.40 -0.79
CA GLY A 4 -4.05 0.79 -1.03
C GLY A 4 -5.05 1.69 -1.73
N GLY A 5 -6.32 1.54 -1.39
CA GLY A 5 -7.43 2.26 -2.02
C GLY A 5 -7.38 3.76 -1.84
N GLN A 6 -6.92 4.25 -0.69
CA GLN A 6 -6.80 5.69 -0.41
C GLN A 6 -5.74 6.36 -1.31
N ALA A 7 -4.61 5.67 -1.55
CA ALA A 7 -3.56 6.20 -2.42
C ALA A 7 -3.99 6.22 -3.91
N VAL A 8 -4.84 5.29 -4.34
CA VAL A 8 -5.43 5.31 -5.70
C VAL A 8 -6.18 6.61 -5.97
N LEU A 9 -6.84 7.20 -4.97
CA LEU A 9 -7.60 8.45 -5.13
C LEU A 9 -6.73 9.65 -5.55
N LEU A 10 -5.40 9.59 -5.33
CA LEU A 10 -4.48 10.63 -5.78
C LEU A 10 -4.18 10.55 -7.28
N TYR A 11 -4.15 9.34 -7.83
CA TYR A 11 -3.58 9.10 -9.17
C TYR A 11 -4.60 8.56 -10.17
N GLY A 12 -5.64 7.85 -9.70
CA GLY A 12 -6.60 7.14 -10.53
C GLY A 12 -8.00 7.75 -10.53
N GLU A 13 -9.00 6.91 -10.83
CA GLU A 13 -10.41 7.30 -10.75
C GLU A 13 -10.91 7.30 -9.29
N PRO A 14 -11.70 8.30 -8.90
CA PRO A 14 -12.35 8.30 -7.59
C PRO A 14 -13.25 7.06 -7.42
N ARG A 15 -13.04 6.34 -6.34
CA ARG A 15 -13.86 5.19 -5.99
C ARG A 15 -14.07 5.06 -4.49
N LEU A 16 -15.11 4.37 -4.08
CA LEU A 16 -15.33 4.08 -2.68
C LEU A 16 -14.25 3.12 -2.17
N THR A 17 -13.58 3.51 -1.09
CA THR A 17 -12.69 2.66 -0.28
C THR A 17 -13.19 2.68 1.16
N ARG A 18 -13.12 1.54 1.84
CA ARG A 18 -13.68 1.34 3.18
C ARG A 18 -12.62 1.27 4.27
N ASP A 19 -11.37 1.21 3.87
CA ASP A 19 -10.21 0.98 4.70
C ASP A 19 -9.09 1.97 4.38
N ILE A 20 -8.18 2.12 5.31
CA ILE A 20 -6.95 2.88 5.17
C ILE A 20 -5.80 1.91 5.42
N ASP A 21 -5.01 1.65 4.39
CA ASP A 21 -3.81 0.82 4.48
C ASP A 21 -2.59 1.70 4.74
N ILE A 22 -1.83 1.41 5.79
CA ILE A 22 -0.64 2.17 6.17
C ILE A 22 0.56 1.22 6.28
N THR A 23 1.51 1.34 5.36
CA THR A 23 2.80 0.65 5.49
C THR A 23 3.70 1.38 6.48
N LEU A 24 4.20 0.63 7.46
CA LEU A 24 5.17 1.07 8.43
C LEU A 24 6.54 0.48 8.07
N GLY A 25 7.58 1.30 8.04
CA GLY A 25 8.96 0.86 7.78
C GLY A 25 9.57 0.15 8.99
N MET A 26 8.87 -0.85 9.52
CA MET A 26 9.31 -1.64 10.66
C MET A 26 8.90 -3.11 10.51
N ASP A 27 9.70 -3.99 11.07
CA ASP A 27 9.42 -5.42 11.19
C ASP A 27 8.49 -5.74 12.39
N ALA A 28 8.26 -7.03 12.65
CA ALA A 28 7.44 -7.47 13.77
C ALA A 28 7.99 -7.05 15.15
N ASP A 29 9.30 -6.81 15.28
CA ASP A 29 9.91 -6.33 16.54
C ASP A 29 9.50 -4.88 16.84
N GLY A 30 9.16 -4.11 15.82
CA GLY A 30 8.59 -2.77 15.94
C GLY A 30 7.15 -2.73 16.49
N LEU A 31 6.46 -3.87 16.55
CA LEU A 31 5.04 -3.95 16.99
C LEU A 31 4.82 -3.36 18.40
N ASN A 32 5.75 -3.56 19.33
CA ASN A 32 5.59 -3.02 20.69
C ASN A 32 5.45 -1.49 20.66
N ARG A 33 6.28 -0.81 19.86
CA ARG A 33 6.20 0.65 19.69
C ARG A 33 4.87 1.09 19.09
N LEU A 34 4.34 0.34 18.14
CA LEU A 34 3.00 0.60 17.59
C LEU A 34 1.93 0.43 18.67
N MET A 35 1.98 -0.65 19.46
CA MET A 35 1.02 -0.91 20.53
C MET A 35 1.07 0.15 21.64
N ASP A 36 2.24 0.71 21.92
CA ASP A 36 2.41 1.79 22.91
C ASP A 36 1.77 3.11 22.44
N VAL A 37 1.71 3.34 21.12
CA VAL A 37 1.13 4.56 20.52
C VAL A 37 -0.39 4.44 20.31
N LEU A 38 -0.91 3.23 20.06
CA LEU A 38 -2.32 3.01 19.78
C LEU A 38 -3.29 3.64 20.83
N PRO A 39 -3.02 3.60 22.14
CA PRO A 39 -3.92 4.23 23.13
C PRO A 39 -4.02 5.76 22.99
N ALA A 40 -3.05 6.41 22.32
CA ALA A 40 -3.07 7.86 22.08
C ALA A 40 -3.93 8.27 20.89
N VAL A 41 -4.42 7.31 20.11
CA VAL A 41 -5.30 7.51 18.95
C VAL A 41 -6.59 6.70 19.14
N PRO A 42 -7.72 7.11 18.55
CA PRO A 42 -9.01 6.43 18.77
C PRO A 42 -9.13 5.12 17.95
N LEU A 43 -8.07 4.31 17.93
CA LEU A 43 -8.01 3.04 17.21
C LEU A 43 -7.97 1.86 18.18
N LYS A 44 -8.72 0.81 17.86
CA LYS A 44 -8.72 -0.46 18.59
C LYS A 44 -8.29 -1.60 17.69
N ALA A 45 -7.41 -2.47 18.20
CA ALA A 45 -7.07 -3.70 17.50
C ALA A 45 -8.32 -4.58 17.34
N LEU A 46 -8.50 -5.15 16.16
CA LEU A 46 -9.62 -6.04 15.82
C LEU A 46 -9.33 -7.52 16.11
N VAL A 47 -8.20 -7.82 16.73
CA VAL A 47 -7.76 -9.18 17.04
C VAL A 47 -7.45 -9.30 18.54
N GLU A 48 -7.77 -10.47 19.12
CA GLU A 48 -7.56 -10.72 20.54
C GLU A 48 -6.09 -10.77 20.94
N ASN A 49 -5.26 -11.40 20.08
CA ASN A 49 -3.82 -11.57 20.27
C ASN A 49 -3.03 -10.83 19.15
N PRO A 50 -2.88 -9.49 19.23
CA PRO A 50 -2.23 -8.70 18.17
C PRO A 50 -0.83 -9.18 17.81
N ARG A 51 -0.02 -9.56 18.81
CA ARG A 51 1.35 -10.02 18.60
C ARG A 51 1.40 -11.30 17.77
N GLU A 52 0.62 -12.30 18.14
CA GLU A 52 0.58 -13.58 17.43
C GLU A 52 0.05 -13.39 16.01
N PHE A 53 -0.96 -12.57 15.85
CA PHE A 53 -1.56 -12.26 14.56
C PHE A 53 -0.56 -11.54 13.63
N VAL A 54 0.12 -10.51 14.13
CA VAL A 54 1.11 -9.74 13.35
C VAL A 54 2.32 -10.59 12.96
N ILE A 55 2.82 -11.45 13.85
CA ILE A 55 3.93 -12.35 13.50
C ILE A 55 3.56 -13.27 12.33
N LYS A 56 2.30 -13.68 12.21
CA LYS A 56 1.82 -14.58 11.14
C LYS A 56 1.47 -13.83 9.85
N THR A 57 0.98 -12.60 9.95
CA THR A 57 0.36 -11.89 8.81
C THR A 57 1.09 -10.63 8.41
N MET A 58 1.98 -10.12 9.27
CA MET A 58 2.62 -8.81 9.16
C MET A 58 1.62 -7.63 9.07
N VAL A 59 0.37 -7.83 9.52
CA VAL A 59 -0.69 -6.81 9.52
C VAL A 59 -1.30 -6.70 10.90
N LEU A 60 -1.48 -5.46 11.39
CA LEU A 60 -2.30 -5.17 12.57
C LEU A 60 -3.59 -4.48 12.11
N PRO A 61 -4.71 -5.20 12.05
CA PRO A 61 -6.00 -4.61 11.73
C PRO A 61 -6.55 -3.84 12.94
N THR A 62 -6.97 -2.60 12.70
CA THR A 62 -7.58 -1.74 13.70
C THR A 62 -8.84 -1.08 13.16
N GLU A 63 -9.63 -0.49 14.05
CA GLU A 63 -10.84 0.25 13.69
C GLU A 63 -10.94 1.53 14.52
N GLU A 64 -11.38 2.62 13.91
CA GLU A 64 -11.70 3.86 14.59
C GLU A 64 -13.07 3.74 15.27
N GLY A 65 -13.11 4.02 16.58
CA GLY A 65 -14.23 3.63 17.43
C GLY A 65 -15.54 4.40 17.21
N LYS A 66 -15.53 5.56 16.53
CA LYS A 66 -16.74 6.37 16.28
C LYS A 66 -17.33 6.13 14.89
N THR A 67 -16.47 6.03 13.90
CA THR A 67 -16.86 5.92 12.48
C THR A 67 -16.89 4.50 11.97
N GLY A 68 -16.23 3.56 12.68
CA GLY A 68 -16.04 2.19 12.21
C GLY A 68 -15.08 2.09 11.00
N ILE A 69 -14.29 3.13 10.74
CA ILE A 69 -13.30 3.09 9.66
C ILE A 69 -12.18 2.14 10.05
N ARG A 70 -11.95 1.15 9.21
CA ARG A 70 -10.85 0.21 9.36
C ARG A 70 -9.53 0.85 8.97
N VAL A 71 -8.49 0.62 9.77
CA VAL A 71 -7.11 1.04 9.50
C VAL A 71 -6.20 -0.17 9.69
N ASP A 72 -5.57 -0.60 8.59
CA ASP A 72 -4.66 -1.73 8.59
C ASP A 72 -3.21 -1.22 8.59
N PHE A 73 -2.46 -1.53 9.66
CA PHE A 73 -1.03 -1.26 9.73
C PHE A 73 -0.26 -2.46 9.20
N ILE A 74 0.46 -2.26 8.11
CA ILE A 74 1.28 -3.26 7.44
C ILE A 74 2.72 -3.08 7.90
N LEU A 75 3.25 -4.07 8.61
CA LEU A 75 4.64 -4.09 9.06
C LEU A 75 5.48 -4.74 7.96
N SER A 76 6.39 -4.00 7.40
CA SER A 76 7.27 -4.50 6.36
C SER A 76 8.60 -3.76 6.36
N PHE A 77 9.69 -4.50 6.22
CA PHE A 77 11.05 -3.98 6.29
C PHE A 77 11.95 -4.61 5.21
N SER A 78 11.43 -4.74 3.99
CA SER A 78 12.24 -5.18 2.85
C SER A 78 13.03 -4.00 2.24
N PRO A 79 14.04 -4.28 1.40
CA PRO A 79 14.71 -3.24 0.62
C PRO A 79 13.73 -2.42 -0.23
N TYR A 80 12.70 -3.06 -0.77
CA TYR A 80 11.65 -2.40 -1.54
C TYR A 80 10.87 -1.38 -0.69
N GLU A 81 10.32 -1.80 0.45
CA GLU A 81 9.53 -0.89 1.29
C GLU A 81 10.35 0.29 1.81
N ARG A 82 11.63 0.09 2.14
CA ARG A 82 12.50 1.21 2.50
C ARG A 82 12.57 2.24 1.39
N GLN A 83 12.83 1.80 0.16
CA GLN A 83 12.88 2.69 -1.00
C GLN A 83 11.52 3.33 -1.28
N ALA A 84 10.43 2.58 -1.21
CA ALA A 84 9.08 3.11 -1.42
C ALA A 84 8.71 4.18 -0.37
N ILE A 85 9.10 4.00 0.90
CA ILE A 85 8.86 4.98 1.96
C ILE A 85 9.71 6.24 1.74
N GLU A 86 10.95 6.12 1.27
CA GLU A 86 11.81 7.26 0.91
C GLU A 86 11.23 8.06 -0.27
N ARG A 87 10.56 7.38 -1.22
CA ARG A 87 9.90 7.96 -2.39
C ARG A 87 8.49 8.49 -2.08
N ALA A 88 7.97 8.26 -0.88
CA ALA A 88 6.60 8.65 -0.52
C ALA A 88 6.40 10.16 -0.70
N VAL A 89 5.27 10.53 -1.28
CA VAL A 89 4.90 11.93 -1.56
C VAL A 89 4.15 12.55 -0.40
N ASP A 90 4.43 13.81 -0.13
CA ASP A 90 3.74 14.57 0.90
C ASP A 90 2.43 15.14 0.36
N VAL A 91 1.31 14.76 0.99
CA VAL A 91 -0.03 15.24 0.64
C VAL A 91 -0.60 16.04 1.81
N LYS A 92 -1.02 17.27 1.53
CA LYS A 92 -1.67 18.11 2.53
C LYS A 92 -3.15 17.73 2.69
N ILE A 93 -3.51 17.23 3.87
CA ILE A 93 -4.89 16.92 4.25
C ILE A 93 -5.29 17.83 5.42
N GLY A 94 -6.10 18.82 5.13
CA GLY A 94 -6.46 19.83 6.12
C GLY A 94 -5.23 20.60 6.62
N ARG A 95 -4.87 20.43 7.90
CA ARG A 95 -3.70 21.06 8.53
C ARG A 95 -2.49 20.13 8.63
N SER A 96 -2.64 18.88 8.24
CA SER A 96 -1.60 17.85 8.37
C SER A 96 -0.97 17.53 7.02
N ILE A 97 0.29 17.12 7.05
CA ILE A 97 0.98 16.49 5.92
C ILE A 97 0.99 14.98 6.16
N VAL A 98 0.52 14.23 5.18
CA VAL A 98 0.45 12.77 5.21
C VAL A 98 1.27 12.21 4.06
N LYS A 99 2.10 11.22 4.34
CA LYS A 99 2.88 10.54 3.31
C LYS A 99 2.05 9.46 2.62
N PHE A 100 2.00 9.55 1.29
CA PHE A 100 1.36 8.56 0.42
C PHE A 100 2.41 7.87 -0.45
N GLY A 101 2.16 6.62 -0.82
CA GLY A 101 3.00 5.92 -1.79
C GLY A 101 3.08 6.69 -3.11
N SER A 102 4.25 6.66 -3.78
CA SER A 102 4.39 7.22 -5.12
C SER A 102 3.50 6.49 -6.12
N LEU A 103 3.23 7.11 -7.26
CA LEU A 103 2.43 6.50 -8.33
C LEU A 103 2.96 5.11 -8.69
N GLU A 104 4.26 5.01 -8.91
CA GLU A 104 4.91 3.77 -9.31
C GLU A 104 4.79 2.69 -8.23
N ASP A 105 4.96 3.06 -6.96
CA ASP A 105 4.84 2.11 -5.85
C ASP A 105 3.40 1.61 -5.69
N ILE A 106 2.40 2.47 -5.90
CA ILE A 106 0.99 2.04 -5.91
C ILE A 106 0.70 1.09 -7.06
N VAL A 107 1.23 1.34 -8.27
CA VAL A 107 1.12 0.43 -9.42
C VAL A 107 1.76 -0.93 -9.09
N ILE A 108 2.98 -0.95 -8.54
CA ILE A 108 3.66 -2.18 -8.14
C ILE A 108 2.82 -2.98 -7.15
N HIS A 109 2.35 -2.35 -6.06
CA HIS A 109 1.50 -3.01 -5.06
C HIS A 109 0.24 -3.61 -5.68
N LYS A 110 -0.38 -2.90 -6.62
CA LYS A 110 -1.60 -3.34 -7.30
C LYS A 110 -1.36 -4.50 -8.26
N ILE A 111 -0.26 -4.50 -9.01
CA ILE A 111 0.11 -5.63 -9.86
C ILE A 111 0.41 -6.88 -9.03
N ILE A 112 1.13 -6.73 -7.91
CA ILE A 112 1.43 -7.86 -7.00
C ILE A 112 0.14 -8.41 -6.36
N ALA A 113 -0.79 -7.56 -5.94
CA ALA A 113 -2.07 -7.98 -5.39
C ALA A 113 -2.97 -8.68 -6.44
N GLY A 114 -2.92 -8.28 -7.70
CA GLY A 114 -3.44 -8.97 -8.87
C GLY A 114 -4.94 -9.21 -8.93
N ARG A 115 -5.73 -8.62 -8.00
CA ARG A 115 -7.19 -8.76 -8.02
C ARG A 115 -7.77 -7.99 -9.21
N PRO A 116 -8.91 -8.39 -9.80
CA PRO A 116 -9.51 -7.68 -10.95
C PRO A 116 -9.61 -6.16 -10.73
N ARG A 117 -10.05 -5.75 -9.55
CA ARG A 117 -10.16 -4.32 -9.18
C ARG A 117 -8.81 -3.62 -9.08
N ASP A 118 -7.76 -4.32 -8.65
CA ASP A 118 -6.41 -3.75 -8.59
C ASP A 118 -5.88 -3.46 -10.00
N LEU A 119 -6.16 -4.32 -10.97
CA LEU A 119 -5.78 -4.10 -12.36
C LEU A 119 -6.58 -2.95 -13.02
N GLU A 120 -7.87 -2.78 -12.64
CA GLU A 120 -8.65 -1.60 -13.03
C GLU A 120 -8.04 -0.31 -12.45
N ASP A 121 -7.65 -0.33 -11.18
CA ASP A 121 -6.95 0.80 -10.55
C ASP A 121 -5.65 1.14 -11.32
N VAL A 122 -4.85 0.13 -11.72
CA VAL A 122 -3.61 0.33 -12.50
C VAL A 122 -3.90 0.99 -13.84
N ARG A 123 -4.90 0.50 -14.60
CA ARG A 123 -5.30 1.11 -15.88
C ARG A 123 -5.65 2.58 -15.70
N SER A 124 -6.49 2.87 -14.73
CA SER A 124 -6.95 4.23 -14.41
C SER A 124 -5.78 5.15 -14.04
N ILE A 125 -4.85 4.68 -13.20
CA ILE A 125 -3.66 5.42 -12.79
C ILE A 125 -2.79 5.75 -14.01
N LEU A 126 -2.45 4.76 -14.82
CA LEU A 126 -1.54 4.93 -15.96
C LEU A 126 -2.13 5.80 -17.07
N LEU A 127 -3.43 5.67 -17.36
CA LEU A 127 -4.13 6.51 -18.33
C LEU A 127 -4.14 7.99 -17.93
N LYS A 128 -4.29 8.28 -16.64
CA LYS A 128 -4.32 9.66 -16.13
C LYS A 128 -2.95 10.30 -15.99
N ASN A 129 -1.91 9.48 -15.86
CA ASN A 129 -0.56 9.95 -15.60
C ASN A 129 0.42 9.36 -16.62
N PRO A 130 0.46 9.86 -17.86
CA PRO A 130 1.30 9.27 -18.92
C PRO A 130 2.80 9.44 -18.68
N GLN A 131 3.18 10.28 -17.72
CA GLN A 131 4.58 10.49 -17.35
C GLN A 131 4.87 9.80 -16.02
N TYR A 132 5.37 8.58 -16.06
CA TYR A 132 5.78 7.79 -14.90
C TYR A 132 7.07 7.03 -15.22
N ASP A 133 7.78 6.58 -14.21
CA ASP A 133 9.00 5.79 -14.35
C ASP A 133 8.68 4.30 -14.57
N SER A 134 8.44 3.90 -15.84
CA SER A 134 8.19 2.50 -16.18
C SER A 134 9.38 1.60 -15.87
N GLY A 135 10.60 2.12 -15.98
CA GLY A 135 11.82 1.36 -15.68
C GLY A 135 11.91 1.00 -14.19
N TYR A 136 11.48 1.91 -13.31
CA TYR A 136 11.35 1.63 -11.87
C TYR A 136 10.34 0.52 -11.60
N ILE A 137 9.16 0.60 -12.23
CA ILE A 137 8.10 -0.41 -12.07
C ILE A 137 8.60 -1.77 -12.57
N GLU A 138 9.14 -1.86 -13.79
CA GLU A 138 9.60 -3.12 -14.37
C GLU A 138 10.72 -3.76 -13.54
N ARG A 139 11.67 -2.96 -13.03
CA ARG A 139 12.76 -3.46 -12.19
C ARG A 139 12.20 -4.15 -10.93
N TRP A 140 11.32 -3.49 -10.18
CA TRP A 140 10.79 -4.06 -8.95
C TRP A 140 9.84 -5.23 -9.21
N LEU A 141 9.02 -5.18 -10.26
CA LEU A 141 8.19 -6.32 -10.64
C LEU A 141 9.05 -7.54 -11.00
N LYS A 142 10.21 -7.34 -11.65
CA LYS A 142 11.16 -8.41 -11.94
C LYS A 142 11.77 -9.01 -10.67
N GLU A 143 12.19 -8.18 -9.72
CA GLU A 143 12.71 -8.62 -8.42
C GLU A 143 11.67 -9.46 -7.64
N PHE A 144 10.41 -9.01 -7.64
CA PHE A 144 9.33 -9.78 -7.04
C PHE A 144 9.01 -11.07 -7.79
N GLU A 145 9.05 -11.06 -9.12
CA GLU A 145 8.87 -12.24 -9.96
C GLU A 145 9.92 -13.30 -9.64
N ASP A 146 11.20 -12.89 -9.54
CA ASP A 146 12.31 -13.78 -9.21
C ASP A 146 12.20 -14.35 -7.78
N SER A 147 11.66 -13.55 -6.84
CA SER A 147 11.51 -13.96 -5.44
C SER A 147 10.28 -14.84 -5.18
N LEU A 148 9.16 -14.57 -5.87
CA LEU A 148 7.85 -15.18 -5.59
C LEU A 148 7.42 -16.21 -6.64
N GLY A 149 8.13 -16.30 -7.77
CA GLY A 149 7.84 -17.25 -8.85
C GLY A 149 6.51 -16.98 -9.57
N GLN A 150 6.08 -15.73 -9.64
CA GLN A 150 4.82 -15.31 -10.28
C GLN A 150 5.11 -14.32 -11.41
N GLY A 151 4.37 -14.39 -12.53
CA GLY A 151 4.60 -13.61 -13.74
C GLY A 151 4.09 -12.16 -13.68
N PHE A 152 4.56 -11.35 -12.76
CA PHE A 152 4.11 -9.96 -12.56
C PHE A 152 4.39 -9.04 -13.75
N LEU A 153 5.53 -9.20 -14.42
CA LEU A 153 5.85 -8.45 -15.63
C LEU A 153 4.87 -8.75 -16.77
N THR A 154 4.45 -10.01 -16.89
CA THR A 154 3.45 -10.40 -17.89
C THR A 154 2.12 -9.72 -17.64
N VAL A 155 1.67 -9.70 -16.37
CA VAL A 155 0.44 -9.01 -15.96
C VAL A 155 0.54 -7.51 -16.25
N TYR A 156 1.64 -6.87 -15.88
CA TYR A 156 1.86 -5.44 -16.11
C TYR A 156 1.83 -5.11 -17.63
N ARG A 157 2.53 -5.87 -18.44
CA ARG A 157 2.56 -5.69 -19.90
C ARG A 157 1.20 -5.91 -20.56
N SER A 158 0.41 -6.87 -20.05
CA SER A 158 -0.97 -7.04 -20.51
C SER A 158 -1.81 -5.79 -20.25
N VAL A 159 -1.69 -5.21 -19.05
CA VAL A 159 -2.37 -3.94 -18.73
C VAL A 159 -1.95 -2.81 -19.66
N LEU A 160 -0.64 -2.69 -19.99
CA LEU A 160 -0.16 -1.68 -20.93
C LEU A 160 -0.74 -1.85 -22.33
N GLN A 161 -0.88 -3.10 -22.81
CA GLN A 161 -1.48 -3.38 -24.13
C GLN A 161 -2.97 -3.02 -24.18
N GLU A 162 -3.69 -3.11 -23.06
CA GLU A 162 -5.12 -2.77 -22.99
C GLU A 162 -5.38 -1.25 -23.00
N ILE A 163 -4.39 -0.45 -22.65
CA ILE A 163 -4.51 1.02 -22.56
C ILE A 163 -3.76 1.78 -23.67
N ALA A 164 -3.04 1.05 -24.55
CA ALA A 164 -2.34 1.62 -25.70
C ALA A 164 -3.29 1.94 -26.84
#